data_c30504b80704c5e8bd87a54f8d997c77
#
_entry.id   c30504b80704c5e8bd87a54f8d997c77
#
_cell.length_a   1.000
_cell.length_b   1.000
_cell.length_c   1.000
_cell.angle_alpha   90.00
_cell.angle_beta   90.00
_cell.angle_gamma   90.00
#
_symmetry.space_group_name_H-M   'P 1'
#
loop_
_entity.id
_entity.type
_entity.pdbx_description
1 polymer ?
#
loop_
_entity_poly.entity_id
_entity_poly.type
_entity_poly.pdbx_seq_one_letter_code
_entity_poly.pdbx_strand_id
1 'polypeptide(L)'
;MEAAIQIQNVWKIFGNTSQDALDAIQNKKISKQEALEKYNSVIGVSNVSFDVNKGEIFCVMGLSGSGKSTLVRHINRLLEPTSGKILINNQDVMQFNKENLQELRNKKIGMVFQNFALMPHRSCLLYTSPSPRDNRVSRMPSSA
;
A
#
# COMPACT_ATOMS: atom_id res chain seq x y z
N MET A 1 -4.30 12.11 20.58
CA MET A 1 -4.66 10.75 20.12
C MET A 1 -3.41 10.10 19.55
N GLU A 2 -3.27 8.81 19.75
CA GLU A 2 -2.08 8.10 19.26
C GLU A 2 -2.32 7.61 17.84
N ALA A 3 -1.48 8.06 16.91
CA ALA A 3 -1.56 7.65 15.51
C ALA A 3 -1.13 6.18 15.36
N ALA A 4 -1.99 5.37 14.77
CA ALA A 4 -1.68 3.99 14.42
C ALA A 4 -0.86 3.88 13.14
N ILE A 5 -1.17 4.74 12.17
CA ILE A 5 -0.47 4.82 10.88
C ILE A 5 -0.14 6.28 10.60
N GLN A 6 1.08 6.55 10.18
CA GLN A 6 1.50 7.87 9.71
C GLN A 6 2.16 7.72 8.34
N ILE A 7 1.68 8.47 7.38
CA ILE A 7 2.25 8.54 6.04
C ILE A 7 2.82 9.94 5.87
N GLN A 8 4.10 10.02 5.53
CA GLN A 8 4.83 11.29 5.47
C GLN A 8 5.51 11.44 4.11
N ASN A 9 5.03 12.40 3.33
CA ASN A 9 5.59 12.81 2.04
C ASN A 9 5.86 11.64 1.09
N VAL A 10 4.94 10.69 1.02
CA VAL A 10 5.12 9.46 0.22
C VAL A 10 4.95 9.77 -1.26
N TRP A 11 5.97 9.34 -2.02
CA TRP A 11 5.98 9.33 -3.47
C TRP A 11 6.12 7.90 -3.98
N LYS A 12 5.41 7.57 -5.03
CA LYS A 12 5.64 6.34 -5.80
C LYS A 12 5.68 6.65 -7.27
N ILE A 13 6.81 6.39 -7.86
CA ILE A 13 7.06 6.54 -9.30
C ILE A 13 7.47 5.17 -9.83
N PHE A 14 6.75 4.71 -10.85
CA PHE A 14 7.05 3.47 -11.57
C PHE A 14 7.88 3.79 -12.80
N GLY A 15 8.98 3.11 -12.98
CA GLY A 15 9.89 3.30 -14.10
C GLY A 15 11.33 2.96 -13.72
N ASN A 16 12.19 2.81 -14.71
CA ASN A 16 13.59 2.46 -14.49
C ASN A 16 14.42 3.63 -13.93
N THR A 17 13.98 4.86 -14.17
CA THR A 17 14.61 6.12 -13.72
C THR A 17 13.74 6.87 -12.71
N SER A 18 13.09 6.13 -11.80
CA SER A 18 12.13 6.70 -10.84
C SER A 18 12.75 7.75 -9.93
N GLN A 19 14.02 7.60 -9.56
CA GLN A 19 14.73 8.55 -8.70
C GLN A 19 15.01 9.86 -9.45
N ASP A 20 15.53 9.76 -10.66
CA ASP A 20 15.82 10.95 -11.50
C ASP A 20 14.54 11.72 -11.85
N ALA A 21 13.45 10.98 -12.09
CA ALA A 21 12.14 11.57 -12.31
C ALA A 21 11.62 12.30 -11.07
N LEU A 22 11.81 11.73 -9.88
CA LEU A 22 11.45 12.36 -8.61
C LEU A 22 12.22 13.67 -8.41
N ASP A 23 13.53 13.65 -8.60
CA ASP A 23 14.39 14.82 -8.48
C ASP A 23 14.01 15.92 -9.50
N ALA A 24 13.68 15.52 -10.71
CA ALA A 24 13.21 16.46 -11.72
C ALA A 24 11.85 17.08 -11.38
N ILE A 25 10.92 16.31 -10.81
CA ILE A 25 9.61 16.80 -10.38
C ILE A 25 9.76 17.78 -9.21
N GLN A 26 10.60 17.44 -8.23
CA GLN A 26 10.80 18.26 -7.04
C GLN A 26 11.58 19.55 -7.34
N ASN A 27 12.63 19.47 -8.14
CA ASN A 27 13.53 20.59 -8.43
C ASN A 27 13.08 21.42 -9.62
N LYS A 28 12.56 20.79 -10.68
CA LYS A 28 12.21 21.45 -11.96
C LYS A 28 10.72 21.65 -12.16
N LYS A 29 9.87 21.16 -11.24
CA LYS A 29 8.40 21.23 -11.31
C LYS A 29 7.83 20.75 -12.65
N ILE A 30 8.40 19.71 -13.22
CA ILE A 30 7.89 19.12 -14.46
C ILE A 30 6.50 18.50 -14.27
N SER A 31 5.70 18.50 -15.33
CA SER A 31 4.36 17.91 -15.31
C SER A 31 4.43 16.37 -15.33
N LYS A 32 3.30 15.72 -14.98
CA LYS A 32 3.18 14.26 -15.09
C LYS A 32 3.43 13.73 -16.51
N GLN A 33 3.00 14.48 -17.51
CA GLN A 33 3.22 14.14 -18.92
C GLN A 33 4.69 14.23 -19.31
N GLU A 34 5.37 15.29 -18.89
CA GLU A 34 6.81 15.44 -19.14
C GLU A 34 7.64 14.38 -18.44
N ALA A 35 7.22 13.92 -17.24
CA ALA A 35 7.87 12.82 -16.55
C ALA A 35 7.71 11.50 -17.31
N LEU A 36 6.55 11.25 -17.91
CA LEU A 36 6.30 10.08 -18.75
C LEU A 36 7.14 10.13 -20.03
N GLU A 37 7.15 11.27 -20.73
CA GLU A 37 7.84 11.42 -22.00
C GLU A 37 9.38 11.39 -21.88
N LYS A 38 9.93 12.08 -20.86
CA LYS A 38 11.39 12.20 -20.69
C LYS A 38 12.03 11.05 -19.95
N TYR A 39 11.33 10.52 -18.94
CA TYR A 39 11.88 9.50 -18.04
C TYR A 39 11.19 8.14 -18.16
N ASN A 40 10.21 8.02 -19.05
CA ASN A 40 9.38 6.82 -19.18
C ASN A 40 8.86 6.32 -17.83
N SER A 41 8.45 7.26 -16.98
CA SER A 41 8.09 7.04 -15.59
C SER A 41 6.67 7.48 -15.30
N VAL A 42 5.91 6.65 -14.60
CA VAL A 42 4.51 6.90 -14.24
C VAL A 42 4.41 7.24 -12.75
N ILE A 43 3.80 8.37 -12.43
CA ILE A 43 3.56 8.78 -11.05
C ILE A 43 2.32 8.04 -10.52
N GLY A 44 2.54 7.10 -9.60
CA GLY A 44 1.46 6.37 -8.93
C GLY A 44 0.92 7.09 -7.70
N VAL A 45 1.80 7.67 -6.88
CA VAL A 45 1.47 8.45 -5.68
C VAL A 45 2.36 9.70 -5.66
N SER A 46 1.76 10.85 -5.36
CA SER A 46 2.43 12.14 -5.40
C SER A 46 2.28 12.89 -4.08
N ASN A 47 3.36 12.93 -3.29
CA ASN A 47 3.48 13.71 -2.06
C ASN A 47 2.30 13.58 -1.09
N VAL A 48 1.98 12.35 -0.71
CA VAL A 48 0.85 12.08 0.18
C VAL A 48 1.30 12.06 1.62
N SER A 49 0.59 12.78 2.48
CA SER A 49 0.81 12.80 3.93
C SER A 49 -0.53 12.79 4.65
N PHE A 50 -0.71 11.87 5.60
CA PHE A 50 -1.85 11.82 6.53
C PHE A 50 -1.55 10.87 7.68
N ASP A 51 -2.33 11.01 8.75
CA ASP A 51 -2.29 10.16 9.92
C ASP A 51 -3.64 9.46 10.10
N VAL A 52 -3.60 8.22 10.58
CA VAL A 52 -4.78 7.46 10.99
C VAL A 52 -4.63 7.09 12.45
N ASN A 53 -5.57 7.50 13.28
CA ASN A 53 -5.54 7.25 14.71
C ASN A 53 -6.03 5.84 15.06
N LYS A 54 -5.71 5.37 16.25
CA LYS A 54 -6.24 4.11 16.76
C LYS A 54 -7.76 4.18 16.86
N GLY A 55 -8.44 3.15 16.33
CA GLY A 55 -9.91 3.06 16.33
C GLY A 55 -10.60 3.93 15.26
N GLU A 56 -9.86 4.63 14.43
CA GLU A 56 -10.39 5.46 13.36
C GLU A 56 -10.70 4.65 12.09
N ILE A 57 -11.80 4.99 11.42
CA ILE A 57 -12.09 4.52 10.06
C ILE A 57 -11.69 5.62 9.09
N PHE A 58 -10.65 5.37 8.31
CA PHE A 58 -10.15 6.32 7.33
C PHE A 58 -10.50 5.88 5.90
N CYS A 59 -11.15 6.74 5.14
CA CYS A 59 -11.57 6.45 3.78
C CYS A 59 -10.70 7.18 2.76
N VAL A 60 -10.14 6.43 1.82
CA VAL A 60 -9.41 6.98 0.66
C VAL A 60 -10.30 6.91 -0.57
N MET A 61 -10.69 8.07 -1.07
CA MET A 61 -11.57 8.20 -2.23
C MET A 61 -10.83 8.82 -3.43
N GLY A 62 -11.28 8.47 -4.61
CA GLY A 62 -10.74 9.00 -5.87
C GLY A 62 -11.19 8.17 -7.06
N LEU A 63 -10.99 8.70 -8.25
CA LEU A 63 -11.33 8.02 -9.50
C LEU A 63 -10.47 6.77 -9.74
N SER A 64 -10.89 5.93 -10.66
CA SER A 64 -10.09 4.78 -11.10
C SER A 64 -8.73 5.28 -11.63
N GLY A 65 -7.65 4.57 -11.25
CA GLY A 65 -6.30 4.96 -11.64
C GLY A 65 -5.68 6.13 -10.83
N SER A 66 -6.36 6.64 -9.79
CA SER A 66 -5.84 7.75 -8.96
C SER A 66 -4.75 7.35 -7.95
N GLY A 67 -4.37 6.06 -7.88
CA GLY A 67 -3.31 5.58 -6.99
C GLY A 67 -3.77 5.07 -5.63
N LYS A 68 -5.07 4.97 -5.35
CA LYS A 68 -5.62 4.48 -4.07
C LYS A 68 -5.07 3.11 -3.64
N SER A 69 -5.20 2.13 -4.54
CA SER A 69 -4.72 0.76 -4.27
C SER A 69 -3.19 0.72 -4.15
N THR A 70 -2.49 1.55 -4.90
CA THR A 70 -1.05 1.73 -4.81
C THR A 70 -0.68 2.25 -3.43
N LEU A 71 -1.35 3.29 -2.95
CA LEU A 71 -1.12 3.87 -1.63
C LEU A 71 -1.34 2.84 -0.50
N VAL A 72 -2.45 2.11 -0.53
CA VAL A 72 -2.76 1.08 0.48
C VAL A 72 -1.70 -0.02 0.51
N ARG A 73 -1.17 -0.42 -0.63
CA ARG A 73 -0.10 -1.44 -0.72
C ARG A 73 1.24 -0.99 -0.14
N HIS A 74 1.45 0.30 0.07
CA HIS A 74 2.64 0.80 0.75
C HIS A 74 2.57 0.56 2.27
N ILE A 75 1.38 0.58 2.87
CA ILE A 75 1.20 0.43 4.32
C ILE A 75 1.72 -0.93 4.81
N ASN A 76 1.47 -2.00 4.07
CA ASN A 76 1.99 -3.34 4.38
C ASN A 76 3.29 -3.68 3.65
N ARG A 77 3.93 -2.69 3.03
CA ARG A 77 5.15 -2.81 2.24
C ARG A 77 5.09 -3.89 1.15
N LEU A 78 3.92 -4.10 0.54
CA LEU A 78 3.82 -4.85 -0.72
C LEU A 78 4.42 -4.07 -1.89
N LEU A 79 4.39 -2.74 -1.78
CA LEU A 79 5.12 -1.82 -2.64
C LEU A 79 6.01 -0.93 -1.78
N GLU A 80 7.23 -0.72 -2.22
CA GLU A 80 8.14 0.23 -1.57
C GLU A 80 7.96 1.61 -2.18
N PRO A 81 7.86 2.67 -1.37
CA PRO A 81 7.79 4.04 -1.87
C PRO A 81 9.11 4.43 -2.53
N THR A 82 9.06 5.32 -3.52
CA THR A 82 10.25 5.93 -4.11
C THR A 82 10.87 6.93 -3.13
N SER A 83 10.04 7.63 -2.35
CA SER A 83 10.45 8.54 -1.29
C SER A 83 9.36 8.68 -0.25
N GLY A 84 9.72 9.21 0.93
CA GLY A 84 8.83 9.38 2.06
C GLY A 84 8.97 8.30 3.11
N LYS A 85 8.17 8.39 4.17
CA LYS A 85 8.18 7.47 5.31
C LYS A 85 6.79 6.96 5.61
N ILE A 86 6.72 5.73 6.11
CA ILE A 86 5.51 5.10 6.59
C ILE A 86 5.79 4.53 7.96
N LEU A 87 5.11 5.06 8.98
CA LEU A 87 5.25 4.59 10.33
C LEU A 87 3.97 3.84 10.74
N ILE A 88 4.14 2.72 11.40
CA ILE A 88 3.06 1.96 12.03
C ILE A 88 3.41 1.81 13.50
N ASN A 89 2.54 2.32 14.37
CA ASN A 89 2.80 2.41 15.82
C ASN A 89 4.18 3.05 16.11
N ASN A 90 4.46 4.17 15.45
CA ASN A 90 5.73 4.92 15.54
C ASN A 90 6.99 4.18 15.08
N GLN A 91 6.84 3.05 14.39
CA GLN A 91 7.95 2.29 13.83
C GLN A 91 7.97 2.42 12.30
N ASP A 92 9.11 2.82 11.75
CA ASP A 92 9.28 2.94 10.30
C ASP A 92 9.29 1.56 9.65
N VAL A 93 8.28 1.31 8.82
CA VAL A 93 8.11 0.02 8.11
C VAL A 93 9.26 -0.26 7.16
N MET A 94 9.94 0.78 6.66
CA MET A 94 11.07 0.62 5.74
C MET A 94 12.32 0.06 6.44
N GLN A 95 12.44 0.25 7.76
CA GLN A 95 13.52 -0.26 8.57
C GLN A 95 13.34 -1.74 8.97
N PHE A 96 12.17 -2.32 8.72
CA PHE A 96 11.87 -3.70 9.13
C PHE A 96 12.67 -4.70 8.30
N ASN A 97 13.29 -5.66 9.00
CA ASN A 97 13.84 -6.86 8.38
C ASN A 97 12.70 -7.80 7.91
N LYS A 98 13.05 -8.90 7.23
CA LYS A 98 12.06 -9.86 6.72
C LYS A 98 11.18 -10.45 7.82
N GLU A 99 11.73 -10.74 8.97
CA GLU A 99 11.03 -11.34 10.12
C GLU A 99 10.01 -10.37 10.71
N ASN A 100 10.43 -9.15 11.00
CA ASN A 100 9.56 -8.10 11.53
C ASN A 100 8.45 -7.72 10.55
N LEU A 101 8.76 -7.70 9.26
CA LEU A 101 7.77 -7.44 8.22
C LEU A 101 6.74 -8.57 8.12
N GLN A 102 7.18 -9.81 8.24
CA GLN A 102 6.29 -10.96 8.25
C GLN A 102 5.41 -10.98 9.51
N GLU A 103 5.96 -10.64 10.67
CA GLU A 103 5.18 -10.49 11.91
C GLU A 103 4.14 -9.37 11.80
N LEU A 104 4.51 -8.22 11.25
CA LEU A 104 3.59 -7.11 10.98
C LEU A 104 2.41 -7.57 10.12
N ARG A 105 2.68 -8.23 9.01
CA ARG A 105 1.66 -8.74 8.07
C ARG A 105 0.78 -9.83 8.69
N ASN A 106 1.34 -10.69 9.52
CA ASN A 106 0.61 -11.81 10.10
C ASN A 106 -0.22 -11.42 11.32
N LYS A 107 0.27 -10.50 12.13
CA LYS A 107 -0.32 -10.20 13.44
C LYS A 107 -1.00 -8.83 13.54
N LYS A 108 -0.50 -7.84 12.79
CA LYS A 108 -0.91 -6.44 12.96
C LYS A 108 -1.71 -5.87 11.79
N ILE A 109 -1.55 -6.39 10.58
CA ILE A 109 -2.24 -5.89 9.38
C ILE A 109 -3.04 -7.01 8.73
N GLY A 110 -4.35 -6.79 8.56
CA GLY A 110 -5.19 -7.58 7.67
C GLY A 110 -5.44 -6.80 6.38
N MET A 111 -5.31 -7.42 5.22
CA MET A 111 -5.60 -6.80 3.94
C MET A 111 -6.59 -7.64 3.13
N VAL A 112 -7.61 -6.96 2.61
CA VAL A 112 -8.58 -7.55 1.67
C VAL A 112 -8.26 -7.04 0.28
N PHE A 113 -8.03 -7.96 -0.64
CA PHE A 113 -7.69 -7.63 -2.03
C PHE A 113 -8.94 -7.56 -2.91
N GLN A 114 -8.92 -6.73 -3.94
CA GLN A 114 -10.02 -6.60 -4.90
C GLN A 114 -10.36 -7.92 -5.61
N ASN A 115 -9.36 -8.75 -5.89
CA ASN A 115 -9.52 -10.04 -6.56
C ASN A 115 -9.59 -11.21 -5.57
N PHE A 116 -10.05 -10.97 -4.35
CA PHE A 116 -10.23 -11.96 -3.27
C PHE A 116 -8.99 -12.79 -2.92
N ALA A 117 -7.87 -12.61 -3.61
CA ALA A 117 -6.59 -13.31 -3.41
C ALA A 117 -6.72 -14.84 -3.27
N LEU A 118 -7.67 -15.44 -3.99
CA LEU A 118 -7.90 -16.88 -3.96
C LEU A 118 -6.79 -17.62 -4.72
N MET A 119 -6.32 -18.72 -4.16
CA MET A 119 -5.35 -19.58 -4.82
C MET A 119 -6.06 -20.44 -5.88
N PRO A 120 -5.63 -20.40 -7.17
CA PRO A 120 -6.37 -21.06 -8.26
C PRO A 120 -6.45 -22.59 -8.16
N HIS A 121 -5.59 -23.20 -7.36
CA HIS A 121 -5.51 -24.67 -7.20
C HIS A 121 -6.14 -25.19 -5.90
N ARG A 122 -6.82 -24.31 -5.13
CA ARG A 122 -7.45 -24.69 -3.88
C ARG A 122 -8.93 -24.95 -4.06
N SER A 123 -9.45 -26.02 -3.45
CA SER A 123 -10.88 -26.31 -3.47
C SER A 123 -11.66 -25.32 -2.59
N CYS A 124 -12.94 -25.14 -2.88
CA CYS A 124 -13.85 -24.32 -2.08
C CYS A 124 -13.85 -24.72 -0.58
N LEU A 125 -13.66 -26.00 -0.28
CA LEU A 125 -13.61 -26.51 1.08
C LEU A 125 -12.47 -25.92 1.89
N LEU A 126 -11.31 -25.66 1.28
CA LEU A 126 -10.16 -25.03 1.93
C LEU A 126 -10.38 -23.55 2.26
N TYR A 127 -11.25 -22.86 1.52
CA TYR A 127 -11.59 -21.47 1.79
C TYR A 127 -12.74 -21.32 2.77
N THR A 128 -13.60 -22.34 2.87
CA THR A 128 -14.78 -22.32 3.75
C THR A 128 -14.56 -23.01 5.08
N SER A 129 -13.48 -23.77 5.23
CA SER A 129 -13.15 -24.43 6.51
C SER A 129 -12.75 -23.37 7.56
N PRO A 130 -13.51 -23.25 8.66
CA PRO A 130 -13.23 -22.24 9.66
C PRO A 130 -11.94 -22.57 10.40
N SER A 131 -10.89 -21.80 10.17
CA SER A 131 -9.76 -21.75 11.07
C SER A 131 -9.85 -20.48 11.92
N PRO A 132 -9.29 -20.45 13.12
CA PRO A 132 -9.24 -19.24 13.93
C PRO A 132 -8.53 -18.07 13.24
N ARG A 133 -7.72 -18.35 12.23
CA ARG A 133 -7.07 -17.33 11.39
C ARG A 133 -7.95 -16.86 10.24
N ASP A 134 -8.82 -17.73 9.74
CA ASP A 134 -9.64 -17.48 8.55
C ASP A 134 -11.02 -16.91 8.88
N ASN A 135 -11.40 -16.85 10.15
CA ASN A 135 -12.67 -16.27 10.58
C ASN A 135 -12.90 -14.82 10.14
N ARG A 136 -11.84 -14.12 9.76
CA ARG A 136 -11.95 -12.79 9.15
C ARG A 136 -12.12 -12.82 7.64
N VAL A 137 -11.62 -13.89 6.99
CA VAL A 137 -11.67 -14.09 5.53
C VAL A 137 -12.88 -14.94 5.14
N SER A 138 -13.33 -15.84 6.00
CA SER A 138 -14.49 -16.72 5.76
C SER A 138 -15.83 -15.98 5.68
N ARG A 139 -15.85 -14.69 6.04
CA ARG A 139 -17.02 -13.83 5.88
C ARG A 139 -17.10 -13.14 4.53
N MET A 140 -16.13 -13.34 3.66
CA MET A 140 -16.30 -12.94 2.26
C MET A 140 -17.39 -13.82 1.64
N PRO A 141 -18.43 -13.22 1.05
CA PRO A 141 -19.43 -14.01 0.37
C PRO A 141 -18.73 -14.84 -0.71
N SER A 142 -18.92 -16.15 -0.65
CA SER A 142 -18.55 -17.09 -1.71
C SER A 142 -19.49 -16.93 -2.90
N SER A 143 -19.89 -15.73 -3.22
CA SER A 143 -20.64 -15.42 -4.42
C SER A 143 -19.67 -15.44 -5.57
N ALA A 144 -19.66 -16.53 -6.18
CA ALA A 144 -19.24 -16.68 -7.55
C ALA A 144 -19.75 -15.62 -8.47
#